data_def7df56487e770de791a0fabb765bb7
#
_entry.id   def7df56487e770de791a0fabb765bb7
#
_cell.length_a   1.000
_cell.length_b   1.000
_cell.length_c   1.000
_cell.angle_alpha   90.00
_cell.angle_beta   90.00
_cell.angle_gamma   90.00
#
_symmetry.space_group_name_H-M   'P 1'
#
loop_
_entity.id
_entity.type
_entity.pdbx_description
1 polymer ?
#
loop_
_entity_poly.entity_id
_entity_poly.type
_entity_poly.pdbx_seq_one_letter_code
_entity_poly.pdbx_strand_id
1 'polypeptide(L)'
;MSERAAGILMPISSLPSEYGIGCFSKSAYEFVDWLKGVGQSYWQILPLGPTSYGDSPYQSFSTFAGNPYFISLDELIEEGVLTRAECEKVNWGKAKGSIDYEKIYKGRYPLLRKAYERSKISENPEYQKFVNENSWWLSDYALFMAVKGRFDNVEWTKWAEDIRLRWKWAMDYYREELYYDIEFQQYMQFKFHEQWMKLKAYANENGIKIIGDIPIYVAMDSADTWAHPELFQLDEENVPTAVAGCPPDGFSATGQLWGNPLYRWDYHRETGYSWWISRLHYVFQMYDVVRIDHFRGFDEYFSIPYGAENAIGGHWEKGPGIDLFRKVEQALGWKQVIAEDLGYVTDSVRELVRESGFPGMKVLEFAFDSRDSGCANDYLPHNYPVNSVAYTGTHDNETIVGWWSSITKEEQKLARDYMCDQYTPESELYKSLISLIMRSSAKLCVIPMQDYLGLGNNCRINTPSTVGKNWKWRVNTRQLSLKLQKEIQEMTLRYGRMNWETVE
;
A
#
# COMPACT_ATOMS: atom_id res chain seq x y z
N MET A 1 7.14 -24.58 -17.10
CA MET A 1 7.84 -24.46 -15.82
C MET A 1 7.44 -23.11 -15.24
N SER A 2 7.07 -22.98 -13.97
CA SER A 2 6.77 -21.68 -13.39
C SER A 2 8.07 -20.90 -13.30
N GLU A 3 8.14 -19.77 -13.99
CA GLU A 3 9.32 -18.91 -13.95
C GLU A 3 9.51 -18.36 -12.53
N ARG A 4 10.73 -18.52 -12.02
CA ARG A 4 11.15 -17.89 -10.76
C ARG A 4 11.39 -16.41 -11.06
N ALA A 5 10.92 -15.54 -10.17
CA ALA A 5 11.05 -14.11 -10.37
C ALA A 5 11.56 -13.39 -9.11
N ALA A 6 12.04 -12.17 -9.30
CA ALA A 6 12.40 -11.26 -8.23
C ALA A 6 11.74 -9.90 -8.43
N GLY A 7 11.54 -9.19 -7.33
CA GLY A 7 11.02 -7.82 -7.30
C GLY A 7 11.62 -7.03 -6.14
N ILE A 8 11.39 -5.73 -6.18
CA ILE A 8 11.83 -4.79 -5.14
C ILE A 8 10.62 -4.08 -4.57
N LEU A 9 10.52 -4.04 -3.23
CA LEU A 9 9.57 -3.21 -2.51
C LEU A 9 10.17 -1.81 -2.36
N MET A 10 9.51 -0.83 -2.97
CA MET A 10 9.91 0.56 -2.96
C MET A 10 8.68 1.47 -3.08
N PRO A 11 8.25 2.14 -2.00
CA PRO A 11 7.13 3.07 -2.08
C PRO A 11 7.38 4.21 -3.06
N ILE A 12 6.35 4.67 -3.75
CA ILE A 12 6.44 5.86 -4.62
C ILE A 12 6.94 7.07 -3.82
N SER A 13 6.42 7.27 -2.60
CA SER A 13 6.83 8.35 -1.70
C SER A 13 8.33 8.33 -1.36
N SER A 14 8.96 7.17 -1.43
CA SER A 14 10.39 6.96 -1.11
C SER A 14 11.33 7.23 -2.27
N LEU A 15 10.83 7.51 -3.47
CA LEU A 15 11.66 7.89 -4.62
C LEU A 15 12.34 9.25 -4.43
N PRO A 16 13.48 9.49 -5.08
CA PRO A 16 14.10 10.82 -5.08
C PRO A 16 13.16 11.87 -5.68
N SER A 17 13.19 13.08 -5.16
CA SER A 17 12.46 14.21 -5.72
C SER A 17 13.02 15.53 -5.19
N GLU A 18 12.96 16.58 -5.98
CA GLU A 18 13.32 17.95 -5.58
C GLU A 18 12.25 18.59 -4.69
N TYR A 19 11.00 18.09 -4.76
CA TYR A 19 9.82 18.66 -4.10
C TYR A 19 9.36 17.88 -2.87
N GLY A 20 10.30 17.32 -2.12
CA GLY A 20 10.11 16.84 -0.74
C GLY A 20 9.51 15.45 -0.58
N ILE A 21 8.88 14.87 -1.60
CA ILE A 21 8.30 13.53 -1.62
C ILE A 21 8.46 12.90 -3.00
N GLY A 22 8.67 11.59 -3.05
CA GLY A 22 8.63 10.85 -4.31
C GLY A 22 7.26 10.93 -4.99
N CYS A 23 7.26 11.04 -6.31
CA CYS A 23 6.05 11.19 -7.11
C CYS A 23 6.25 10.61 -8.52
N PHE A 24 5.27 10.74 -9.41
CA PHE A 24 5.33 10.23 -10.79
C PHE A 24 6.21 11.08 -11.70
N SER A 25 7.36 11.51 -11.18
CA SER A 25 8.34 12.33 -11.88
C SER A 25 9.37 11.48 -12.61
N LYS A 26 10.31 12.14 -13.29
CA LYS A 26 11.44 11.51 -13.98
C LYS A 26 12.14 10.43 -13.15
N SER A 27 12.27 10.64 -11.83
CA SER A 27 12.89 9.65 -10.91
C SER A 27 12.13 8.32 -10.86
N ALA A 28 10.83 8.31 -11.07
CA ALA A 28 10.05 7.08 -11.11
C ALA A 28 10.35 6.27 -12.41
N TYR A 29 10.47 6.96 -13.54
CA TYR A 29 10.86 6.34 -14.81
C TYR A 29 12.31 5.83 -14.75
N GLU A 30 13.23 6.62 -14.22
CA GLU A 30 14.62 6.20 -13.98
C GLU A 30 14.72 4.99 -13.04
N PHE A 31 13.80 4.87 -12.07
CA PHE A 31 13.75 3.68 -11.22
C PHE A 31 13.24 2.45 -11.96
N VAL A 32 12.30 2.59 -12.89
CA VAL A 32 11.91 1.49 -13.81
C VAL A 32 13.10 1.02 -14.63
N ASP A 33 13.87 1.96 -15.22
CA ASP A 33 15.09 1.63 -15.98
C ASP A 33 16.13 0.92 -15.12
N TRP A 34 16.26 1.37 -13.87
CA TRP A 34 17.14 0.75 -12.89
C TRP A 34 16.70 -0.67 -12.55
N LEU A 35 15.39 -0.92 -12.33
CA LEU A 35 14.82 -2.25 -12.08
C LEU A 35 15.08 -3.19 -13.28
N LYS A 36 14.88 -2.69 -14.49
CA LYS A 36 15.24 -3.41 -15.71
C LYS A 36 16.71 -3.79 -15.71
N GLY A 37 17.60 -2.83 -15.43
CA GLY A 37 19.06 -3.04 -15.39
C GLY A 37 19.53 -4.05 -14.35
N VAL A 38 18.79 -4.27 -13.25
CA VAL A 38 19.10 -5.30 -12.25
C VAL A 38 18.35 -6.62 -12.49
N GLY A 39 17.61 -6.75 -13.59
CA GLY A 39 16.91 -7.96 -13.99
C GLY A 39 15.69 -8.32 -13.13
N GLN A 40 15.04 -7.33 -12.54
CA GLN A 40 13.82 -7.54 -11.77
C GLN A 40 12.61 -7.70 -12.70
N SER A 41 11.58 -8.40 -12.20
CA SER A 41 10.29 -8.55 -12.90
C SER A 41 9.18 -7.74 -12.24
N TYR A 42 9.35 -7.35 -10.97
CA TYR A 42 8.30 -6.70 -10.19
C TYR A 42 8.81 -5.49 -9.42
N TRP A 43 7.96 -4.48 -9.39
CA TRP A 43 8.04 -3.35 -8.47
C TRP A 43 6.84 -3.39 -7.52
N GLN A 44 7.07 -3.67 -6.25
CA GLN A 44 6.02 -3.59 -5.23
C GLN A 44 5.99 -2.21 -4.61
N ILE A 45 4.79 -1.63 -4.57
CA ILE A 45 4.51 -0.33 -3.97
C ILE A 45 3.54 -0.46 -2.82
N LEU A 46 3.32 0.61 -2.06
CA LEU A 46 2.29 0.71 -1.03
C LEU A 46 1.00 1.30 -1.61
N PRO A 47 -0.14 1.27 -0.87
CA PRO A 47 -1.39 1.85 -1.34
C PRO A 47 -1.22 3.29 -1.82
N LEU A 48 -1.84 3.62 -2.94
CA LEU A 48 -1.73 4.93 -3.59
C LEU A 48 -2.82 5.93 -3.19
N GLY A 49 -3.67 5.57 -2.22
CA GLY A 49 -4.78 6.43 -1.79
C GLY A 49 -4.33 7.69 -1.03
N PRO A 50 -5.19 8.73 -1.00
CA PRO A 50 -4.92 9.94 -0.22
C PRO A 50 -4.83 9.61 1.27
N THR A 51 -3.80 10.12 1.94
CA THR A 51 -3.54 9.85 3.34
C THR A 51 -4.28 10.81 4.27
N SER A 52 -4.72 10.29 5.41
CA SER A 52 -5.33 11.05 6.49
C SER A 52 -4.31 11.41 7.58
N TYR A 53 -4.78 11.74 8.78
CA TYR A 53 -3.94 11.95 9.95
C TYR A 53 -3.04 10.73 10.22
N GLY A 54 -1.75 10.99 10.45
CA GLY A 54 -0.74 9.95 10.67
C GLY A 54 -0.01 9.49 9.40
N ASP A 55 -0.38 10.03 8.24
CA ASP A 55 0.28 9.83 6.94
C ASP A 55 0.31 8.36 6.45
N SER A 56 -0.46 7.47 7.09
CA SER A 56 -0.52 6.05 6.72
C SER A 56 -1.26 5.85 5.39
N PRO A 57 -0.66 5.16 4.41
CA PRO A 57 -1.34 4.81 3.17
C PRO A 57 -2.47 3.78 3.36
N TYR A 58 -2.53 3.14 4.53
CA TYR A 58 -3.58 2.17 4.89
C TYR A 58 -4.80 2.82 5.56
N GLN A 59 -4.75 4.14 5.82
CA GLN A 59 -5.87 4.94 6.32
C GLN A 59 -6.17 6.03 5.30
N SER A 60 -7.00 5.70 4.31
CA SER A 60 -7.28 6.58 3.19
C SER A 60 -8.69 7.17 3.26
N PHE A 61 -8.86 8.39 2.75
CA PHE A 61 -10.16 9.03 2.56
C PHE A 61 -11.02 8.37 1.48
N SER A 62 -10.46 7.46 0.69
CA SER A 62 -11.18 6.71 -0.32
C SER A 62 -10.43 5.45 -0.74
N THR A 63 -11.18 4.40 -1.02
CA THR A 63 -10.70 3.14 -1.61
C THR A 63 -10.27 3.31 -3.08
N PHE A 64 -10.80 4.32 -3.78
CA PHE A 64 -10.62 4.50 -5.22
C PHE A 64 -9.72 5.67 -5.60
N ALA A 65 -9.70 6.71 -4.77
CA ALA A 65 -8.96 7.93 -5.09
C ALA A 65 -7.44 7.74 -4.97
N GLY A 66 -6.71 8.47 -5.81
CA GLY A 66 -5.25 8.58 -5.74
C GLY A 66 -4.77 9.74 -4.89
N ASN A 67 -3.56 9.60 -4.31
CA ASN A 67 -2.95 10.60 -3.46
C ASN A 67 -2.39 11.77 -4.29
N PRO A 68 -2.90 13.00 -4.12
CA PRO A 68 -2.40 14.17 -4.85
C PRO A 68 -0.91 14.47 -4.62
N TYR A 69 -0.31 13.92 -3.57
CA TYR A 69 1.14 14.06 -3.33
C TYR A 69 1.99 13.37 -4.40
N PHE A 70 1.44 12.41 -5.14
CA PHE A 70 2.17 11.69 -6.20
C PHE A 70 2.09 12.37 -7.56
N ILE A 71 1.28 13.42 -7.74
CA ILE A 71 1.24 14.20 -8.96
C ILE A 71 2.59 14.87 -9.19
N SER A 72 3.21 14.68 -10.33
CA SER A 72 4.46 15.33 -10.70
C SER A 72 4.27 16.82 -10.96
N LEU A 73 4.95 17.66 -10.19
CA LEU A 73 4.97 19.10 -10.44
C LEU A 73 5.76 19.45 -11.70
N ASP A 74 6.77 18.64 -12.08
CA ASP A 74 7.53 18.84 -13.32
C ASP A 74 6.64 18.69 -14.56
N GLU A 75 5.75 17.68 -14.59
CA GLU A 75 4.78 17.55 -15.68
C GLU A 75 3.83 18.77 -15.76
N LEU A 76 3.37 19.29 -14.62
CA LEU A 76 2.55 20.51 -14.58
C LEU A 76 3.31 21.77 -15.02
N ILE A 77 4.62 21.80 -14.85
CA ILE A 77 5.49 22.85 -15.40
C ILE A 77 5.61 22.71 -16.92
N GLU A 78 5.79 21.49 -17.44
CA GLU A 78 5.83 21.20 -18.87
C GLU A 78 4.51 21.52 -19.56
N GLU A 79 3.38 21.30 -18.89
CA GLU A 79 2.04 21.72 -19.36
C GLU A 79 1.85 23.24 -19.35
N GLY A 80 2.76 24.00 -18.73
CA GLY A 80 2.69 25.46 -18.64
C GLY A 80 1.72 26.01 -17.61
N VAL A 81 1.13 25.17 -16.74
CA VAL A 81 0.21 25.58 -15.67
C VAL A 81 0.93 25.95 -14.36
N LEU A 82 2.19 25.55 -14.21
CA LEU A 82 3.09 25.99 -13.15
C LEU A 82 4.41 26.49 -13.74
N THR A 83 5.18 27.19 -12.94
CA THR A 83 6.57 27.54 -13.25
C THR A 83 7.54 26.92 -12.24
N ARG A 84 8.75 26.59 -12.69
CA ARG A 84 9.80 26.07 -11.81
C ARG A 84 10.06 26.99 -10.63
N ALA A 85 10.10 28.31 -10.87
CA ALA A 85 10.32 29.31 -9.83
C ALA A 85 9.23 29.31 -8.74
N GLU A 86 7.99 28.98 -9.07
CA GLU A 86 6.91 28.83 -8.08
C GLU A 86 7.13 27.61 -7.20
N CYS A 87 7.52 26.50 -7.79
CA CYS A 87 7.78 25.25 -7.07
C CYS A 87 9.04 25.36 -6.16
N GLU A 88 10.09 26.02 -6.63
CA GLU A 88 11.34 26.22 -5.88
C GLU A 88 11.20 27.18 -4.70
N LYS A 89 10.25 28.13 -4.74
CA LYS A 89 9.96 29.04 -3.62
C LYS A 89 9.36 28.35 -2.40
N VAL A 90 8.80 27.16 -2.57
CA VAL A 90 8.17 26.41 -1.48
C VAL A 90 9.23 25.77 -0.60
N ASN A 91 9.02 25.80 0.69
CA ASN A 91 9.87 25.10 1.66
C ASN A 91 9.46 23.62 1.77
N TRP A 92 10.16 22.76 1.07
CA TRP A 92 9.91 21.31 1.05
C TRP A 92 10.58 20.53 2.21
N GLY A 93 11.23 21.20 3.15
CA GLY A 93 12.04 20.60 4.20
C GLY A 93 13.52 20.53 3.85
N LYS A 94 14.35 20.25 4.87
CA LYS A 94 15.81 20.22 4.73
C LYS A 94 16.39 18.81 4.56
N ALA A 95 15.69 17.78 5.03
CA ALA A 95 16.17 16.41 5.03
C ALA A 95 15.93 15.74 3.67
N LYS A 96 17.00 15.44 2.93
CA LYS A 96 16.90 14.76 1.63
C LYS A 96 16.45 13.30 1.72
N GLY A 97 16.64 12.64 2.87
CA GLY A 97 16.29 11.23 3.11
C GLY A 97 14.99 11.04 3.91
N SER A 98 14.22 12.10 4.15
CA SER A 98 12.97 12.00 4.92
C SER A 98 11.93 12.99 4.42
N ILE A 99 10.65 12.59 4.51
CA ILE A 99 9.50 13.39 4.14
C ILE A 99 9.03 14.23 5.34
N ASP A 100 8.76 15.51 5.09
CA ASP A 100 8.08 16.41 6.03
C ASP A 100 6.65 16.63 5.53
N TYR A 101 5.73 15.78 5.97
CA TYR A 101 4.35 15.78 5.46
C TYR A 101 3.61 17.10 5.72
N GLU A 102 3.90 17.78 6.80
CA GLU A 102 3.30 19.11 7.06
C GLU A 102 3.69 20.11 5.95
N LYS A 103 4.96 20.11 5.54
CA LYS A 103 5.43 20.97 4.45
C LYS A 103 4.92 20.54 3.10
N ILE A 104 4.80 19.21 2.88
CA ILE A 104 4.19 18.68 1.66
C ILE A 104 2.75 19.17 1.56
N TYR A 105 1.94 19.02 2.60
CA TYR A 105 0.57 19.50 2.62
C TYR A 105 0.47 21.00 2.32
N LYS A 106 1.22 21.82 3.10
CA LYS A 106 1.21 23.28 2.97
C LYS A 106 1.76 23.79 1.62
N GLY A 107 2.61 23.03 0.98
CA GLY A 107 3.25 23.43 -0.29
C GLY A 107 2.50 22.93 -1.52
N ARG A 108 2.09 21.66 -1.55
CA ARG A 108 1.52 21.03 -2.75
C ARG A 108 0.10 21.50 -3.07
N TYR A 109 -0.78 21.52 -2.09
CA TYR A 109 -2.17 21.90 -2.35
C TYR A 109 -2.32 23.31 -2.93
N PRO A 110 -1.62 24.37 -2.45
CA PRO A 110 -1.67 25.67 -3.10
C PRO A 110 -1.13 25.68 -4.54
N LEU A 111 -0.09 24.89 -4.83
CA LEU A 111 0.42 24.76 -6.20
C LEU A 111 -0.56 24.03 -7.12
N LEU A 112 -1.15 22.93 -6.63
CA LEU A 112 -2.16 22.18 -7.39
C LEU A 112 -3.41 23.03 -7.65
N ARG A 113 -3.83 23.85 -6.67
CA ARG A 113 -4.95 24.81 -6.87
C ARG A 113 -4.62 25.84 -7.95
N LYS A 114 -3.40 26.39 -7.92
CA LYS A 114 -2.94 27.31 -8.95
C LYS A 114 -2.88 26.67 -10.34
N ALA A 115 -2.40 25.42 -10.41
CA ALA A 115 -2.38 24.65 -11.65
C ALA A 115 -3.79 24.43 -12.19
N TYR A 116 -4.73 24.05 -11.32
CA TYR A 116 -6.14 23.91 -11.67
C TYR A 116 -6.74 25.21 -12.24
N GLU A 117 -6.59 26.33 -11.56
CA GLU A 117 -7.12 27.64 -11.97
C GLU A 117 -6.60 28.09 -13.35
N ARG A 118 -5.39 27.65 -13.73
CA ARG A 118 -4.78 27.98 -15.03
C ARG A 118 -5.07 26.98 -16.13
N SER A 119 -5.50 25.77 -15.77
CA SER A 119 -5.60 24.65 -16.70
C SER A 119 -6.77 24.71 -17.66
N LYS A 120 -7.83 25.48 -17.34
CA LYS A 120 -9.13 25.47 -18.04
C LYS A 120 -9.65 24.04 -18.25
N ILE A 121 -9.55 23.24 -17.20
CA ILE A 121 -9.74 21.79 -17.26
C ILE A 121 -11.11 21.38 -17.79
N SER A 122 -12.16 22.17 -17.54
CA SER A 122 -13.51 21.92 -18.03
C SER A 122 -13.62 21.88 -19.57
N GLU A 123 -12.66 22.48 -20.30
CA GLU A 123 -12.58 22.45 -21.76
C GLU A 123 -11.84 21.19 -22.29
N ASN A 124 -11.21 20.39 -21.41
CA ASN A 124 -10.42 19.22 -21.80
C ASN A 124 -11.30 17.98 -22.01
N PRO A 125 -11.38 17.40 -23.22
CA PRO A 125 -12.22 16.22 -23.49
C PRO A 125 -11.81 14.96 -22.72
N GLU A 126 -10.53 14.74 -22.49
CA GLU A 126 -10.04 13.56 -21.73
C GLU A 126 -10.42 13.67 -20.25
N TYR A 127 -10.39 14.88 -19.69
CA TYR A 127 -10.91 15.13 -18.35
C TYR A 127 -12.42 14.86 -18.27
N GLN A 128 -13.21 15.37 -19.20
CA GLN A 128 -14.65 15.13 -19.23
C GLN A 128 -14.96 13.63 -19.34
N LYS A 129 -14.23 12.92 -20.18
CA LYS A 129 -14.33 11.47 -20.32
C LYS A 129 -13.99 10.76 -19.01
N PHE A 130 -12.87 11.11 -18.38
CA PHE A 130 -12.46 10.54 -17.09
C PHE A 130 -13.51 10.76 -16.00
N VAL A 131 -14.04 11.97 -15.87
CA VAL A 131 -15.09 12.29 -14.88
C VAL A 131 -16.35 11.46 -15.12
N ASN A 132 -16.77 11.32 -16.39
CA ASN A 132 -17.95 10.54 -16.73
C ASN A 132 -17.77 9.04 -16.45
N GLU A 133 -16.64 8.46 -16.86
CA GLU A 133 -16.35 7.03 -16.68
C GLU A 133 -16.17 6.65 -15.21
N ASN A 134 -15.71 7.58 -14.38
CA ASN A 134 -15.46 7.38 -12.95
C ASN A 134 -16.54 8.00 -12.04
N SER A 135 -17.63 8.52 -12.60
CA SER A 135 -18.68 9.23 -11.85
C SER A 135 -19.27 8.42 -10.69
N TRP A 136 -19.26 7.09 -10.78
CA TRP A 136 -19.81 6.15 -9.81
C TRP A 136 -19.09 6.17 -8.44
N TRP A 137 -17.84 6.64 -8.37
CA TRP A 137 -17.10 6.86 -7.12
C TRP A 137 -16.62 8.31 -6.99
N LEU A 138 -16.19 8.92 -8.10
CA LEU A 138 -15.53 10.22 -8.10
C LEU A 138 -16.48 11.35 -7.68
N SER A 139 -17.76 11.24 -8.02
CA SER A 139 -18.76 12.25 -7.66
C SER A 139 -18.94 12.37 -6.14
N ASP A 140 -19.02 11.25 -5.44
CA ASP A 140 -19.12 11.23 -3.98
C ASP A 140 -17.80 11.59 -3.30
N TYR A 141 -16.68 11.11 -3.81
CA TYR A 141 -15.37 11.48 -3.30
C TYR A 141 -15.08 12.97 -3.42
N ALA A 142 -15.30 13.56 -4.58
CA ALA A 142 -15.02 14.97 -4.81
C ALA A 142 -15.90 15.87 -3.93
N LEU A 143 -17.18 15.54 -3.78
CA LEU A 143 -18.07 16.23 -2.85
C LEU A 143 -17.64 16.04 -1.40
N PHE A 144 -17.30 14.79 -0.98
CA PHE A 144 -16.81 14.50 0.36
C PHE A 144 -15.60 15.36 0.73
N MET A 145 -14.60 15.45 -0.15
CA MET A 145 -13.38 16.23 0.09
C MET A 145 -13.65 17.73 0.09
N ALA A 146 -14.54 18.23 -0.76
CA ALA A 146 -14.96 19.64 -0.79
C ALA A 146 -15.69 20.02 0.50
N VAL A 147 -16.66 19.21 0.94
CA VAL A 147 -17.38 19.40 2.20
C VAL A 147 -16.42 19.31 3.40
N LYS A 148 -15.49 18.32 3.39
CA LYS A 148 -14.48 18.19 4.42
C LYS A 148 -13.63 19.47 4.55
N GLY A 149 -13.20 20.04 3.44
CA GLY A 149 -12.50 21.34 3.43
C GLY A 149 -13.34 22.49 3.99
N ARG A 150 -14.65 22.50 3.71
CA ARG A 150 -15.61 23.50 4.23
C ARG A 150 -15.80 23.41 5.76
N PHE A 151 -15.63 22.20 6.33
CA PHE A 151 -15.70 21.91 7.77
C PHE A 151 -14.31 21.77 8.42
N ASP A 152 -13.31 22.53 7.98
CA ASP A 152 -11.97 22.60 8.57
C ASP A 152 -11.29 21.23 8.70
N ASN A 153 -11.55 20.32 7.78
CA ASN A 153 -11.02 18.94 7.71
C ASN A 153 -11.40 18.04 8.89
N VAL A 154 -12.42 18.38 9.67
CA VAL A 154 -12.93 17.44 10.69
C VAL A 154 -13.52 16.20 10.06
N GLU A 155 -13.55 15.10 10.80
CA GLU A 155 -14.16 13.84 10.35
C GLU A 155 -15.65 14.02 10.02
N TRP A 156 -16.14 13.30 9.01
CA TRP A 156 -17.51 13.47 8.50
C TRP A 156 -18.59 13.15 9.56
N THR A 157 -18.29 12.30 10.53
CA THR A 157 -19.18 11.98 11.66
C THR A 157 -19.51 13.19 12.53
N LYS A 158 -18.73 14.27 12.43
CA LYS A 158 -18.92 15.53 13.15
C LYS A 158 -19.52 16.65 12.29
N TRP A 159 -19.86 16.38 11.03
CA TRP A 159 -20.53 17.36 10.17
C TRP A 159 -21.95 17.64 10.63
N ALA A 160 -22.55 18.73 10.09
CA ALA A 160 -23.97 19.01 10.30
C ALA A 160 -24.82 17.80 9.84
N GLU A 161 -25.89 17.52 10.57
CA GLU A 161 -26.69 16.30 10.41
C GLU A 161 -27.19 16.12 8.96
N ASP A 162 -27.64 17.19 8.34
CA ASP A 162 -28.19 17.21 6.99
C ASP A 162 -27.23 16.67 5.92
N ILE A 163 -25.98 17.14 5.91
CA ILE A 163 -24.96 16.66 4.98
C ILE A 163 -24.29 15.38 5.49
N ARG A 164 -24.19 15.17 6.81
CA ARG A 164 -23.71 13.93 7.40
C ARG A 164 -24.57 12.73 6.99
N LEU A 165 -25.91 12.91 7.01
CA LEU A 165 -26.89 11.91 6.61
C LEU A 165 -27.28 12.00 5.12
N ARG A 166 -26.60 12.85 4.36
CA ARG A 166 -26.79 12.98 2.89
C ARG A 166 -28.22 13.33 2.50
N TRP A 167 -28.89 14.20 3.25
CA TRP A 167 -30.23 14.66 2.86
C TRP A 167 -30.19 15.33 1.48
N LYS A 168 -31.17 14.98 0.66
CA LYS A 168 -31.16 15.40 -0.75
C LYS A 168 -30.93 16.91 -0.94
N TRP A 169 -31.64 17.74 -0.18
CA TRP A 169 -31.48 19.18 -0.30
C TRP A 169 -30.08 19.68 0.12
N ALA A 170 -29.48 19.07 1.12
CA ALA A 170 -28.11 19.41 1.55
C ALA A 170 -27.10 18.98 0.48
N MET A 171 -27.26 17.79 -0.10
CA MET A 171 -26.42 17.32 -1.21
C MET A 171 -26.49 18.26 -2.41
N ASP A 172 -27.69 18.73 -2.77
CA ASP A 172 -27.90 19.67 -3.88
C ASP A 172 -27.27 21.03 -3.56
N TYR A 173 -27.48 21.56 -2.34
CA TYR A 173 -26.93 22.83 -1.87
C TYR A 173 -25.38 22.81 -1.89
N TYR A 174 -24.73 21.81 -1.29
CA TYR A 174 -23.27 21.75 -1.25
C TYR A 174 -22.66 21.50 -2.62
N ARG A 175 -23.32 20.79 -3.54
CA ARG A 175 -22.85 20.66 -4.93
C ARG A 175 -22.83 22.00 -5.66
N GLU A 176 -23.78 22.84 -5.41
CA GLU A 176 -23.85 24.19 -6.02
C GLU A 176 -22.82 25.13 -5.35
N GLU A 177 -22.83 25.21 -4.02
CA GLU A 177 -21.91 26.08 -3.25
C GLU A 177 -20.44 25.77 -3.48
N LEU A 178 -20.08 24.48 -3.55
CA LEU A 178 -18.72 24.02 -3.62
C LEU A 178 -18.29 23.57 -5.03
N TYR A 179 -18.98 24.03 -6.07
CA TYR A 179 -18.74 23.59 -7.45
C TYR A 179 -17.25 23.61 -7.84
N TYR A 180 -16.54 24.70 -7.60
CA TYR A 180 -15.13 24.85 -7.95
C TYR A 180 -14.21 23.99 -7.08
N ASP A 181 -14.58 23.72 -5.84
CA ASP A 181 -13.80 22.82 -4.97
C ASP A 181 -13.99 21.37 -5.39
N ILE A 182 -15.18 20.98 -5.79
CA ILE A 182 -15.49 19.67 -6.36
C ILE A 182 -14.70 19.45 -7.66
N GLU A 183 -14.74 20.43 -8.58
CA GLU A 183 -13.98 20.36 -9.85
C GLU A 183 -12.46 20.28 -9.58
N PHE A 184 -11.95 21.00 -8.57
CA PHE A 184 -10.55 20.88 -8.16
C PHE A 184 -10.19 19.48 -7.66
N GLN A 185 -11.05 18.83 -6.88
CA GLN A 185 -10.82 17.45 -6.46
C GLN A 185 -10.81 16.49 -7.67
N GLN A 186 -11.75 16.67 -8.61
CA GLN A 186 -11.79 15.91 -9.85
C GLN A 186 -10.55 16.15 -10.72
N TYR A 187 -10.08 17.39 -10.80
CA TYR A 187 -8.83 17.75 -11.50
C TYR A 187 -7.63 16.99 -10.94
N MET A 188 -7.48 16.98 -9.60
CA MET A 188 -6.37 16.25 -8.98
C MET A 188 -6.44 14.75 -9.25
N GLN A 189 -7.64 14.15 -9.22
CA GLN A 189 -7.81 12.73 -9.53
C GLN A 189 -7.52 12.43 -11.01
N PHE A 190 -7.93 13.31 -11.92
CA PHE A 190 -7.60 13.18 -13.33
C PHE A 190 -6.07 13.24 -13.55
N LYS A 191 -5.37 14.22 -12.99
CA LYS A 191 -3.92 14.35 -13.12
C LYS A 191 -3.16 13.18 -12.49
N PHE A 192 -3.62 12.71 -11.32
CA PHE A 192 -3.08 11.50 -10.71
C PHE A 192 -3.22 10.29 -11.65
N HIS A 193 -4.44 10.05 -12.16
CA HIS A 193 -4.72 8.90 -13.02
C HIS A 193 -3.94 8.97 -14.33
N GLU A 194 -3.90 10.13 -14.99
CA GLU A 194 -3.17 10.35 -16.23
C GLU A 194 -1.68 10.00 -16.06
N GLN A 195 -1.02 10.57 -15.06
CA GLN A 195 0.40 10.35 -14.80
C GLN A 195 0.70 8.93 -14.32
N TRP A 196 -0.16 8.37 -13.46
CA TRP A 196 0.01 6.99 -13.00
C TRP A 196 -0.07 5.98 -14.15
N MET A 197 -1.08 6.11 -15.01
CA MET A 197 -1.25 5.18 -16.12
C MET A 197 -0.11 5.28 -17.14
N LYS A 198 0.47 6.47 -17.36
CA LYS A 198 1.69 6.63 -18.15
C LYS A 198 2.88 5.88 -17.54
N LEU A 199 3.10 6.06 -16.22
CA LEU A 199 4.20 5.38 -15.51
C LEU A 199 4.02 3.86 -15.52
N LYS A 200 2.79 3.37 -15.26
CA LYS A 200 2.48 1.94 -15.30
C LYS A 200 2.72 1.35 -16.69
N ALA A 201 2.25 2.03 -17.73
CA ALA A 201 2.48 1.60 -19.11
C ALA A 201 3.99 1.52 -19.43
N TYR A 202 4.75 2.56 -19.05
CA TYR A 202 6.21 2.55 -19.21
C TYR A 202 6.88 1.39 -18.46
N ALA A 203 6.46 1.10 -17.22
CA ALA A 203 6.97 -0.04 -16.47
C ALA A 203 6.69 -1.36 -17.22
N ASN A 204 5.45 -1.55 -17.69
CA ASN A 204 5.04 -2.76 -18.42
C ASN A 204 5.79 -2.91 -19.75
N GLU A 205 5.97 -1.85 -20.51
CA GLU A 205 6.75 -1.83 -21.76
C GLU A 205 8.22 -2.21 -21.53
N ASN A 206 8.74 -1.94 -20.32
CA ASN A 206 10.08 -2.34 -19.89
C ASN A 206 10.11 -3.69 -19.15
N GLY A 207 9.04 -4.50 -19.24
CA GLY A 207 8.97 -5.83 -18.65
C GLY A 207 8.81 -5.84 -17.12
N ILE A 208 8.51 -4.69 -16.51
CA ILE A 208 8.29 -4.56 -15.06
C ILE A 208 6.80 -4.54 -14.76
N LYS A 209 6.33 -5.47 -13.93
CA LYS A 209 4.97 -5.53 -13.41
C LYS A 209 4.86 -4.82 -12.06
N ILE A 210 3.77 -4.10 -11.85
CA ILE A 210 3.50 -3.41 -10.59
C ILE A 210 2.70 -4.30 -9.65
N ILE A 211 3.23 -4.53 -8.45
CA ILE A 211 2.48 -5.12 -7.35
C ILE A 211 1.94 -3.95 -6.51
N GLY A 212 0.63 -3.73 -6.58
CA GLY A 212 -0.07 -2.79 -5.71
C GLY A 212 -0.48 -3.44 -4.40
N ASP A 213 -0.96 -2.63 -3.47
CA ASP A 213 -1.37 -3.05 -2.14
C ASP A 213 -2.69 -2.41 -1.77
N ILE A 214 -3.58 -3.18 -1.14
CA ILE A 214 -4.85 -2.67 -0.63
C ILE A 214 -5.11 -3.21 0.77
N PRO A 215 -5.52 -2.37 1.73
CA PRO A 215 -6.02 -2.85 3.01
C PRO A 215 -7.39 -3.52 2.84
N ILE A 216 -7.67 -4.58 3.61
CA ILE A 216 -9.01 -5.17 3.62
C ILE A 216 -10.05 -4.13 4.07
N TYR A 217 -9.77 -3.40 5.15
CA TYR A 217 -10.70 -2.41 5.70
C TYR A 217 -10.53 -1.03 5.06
N VAL A 218 -11.57 -0.21 5.20
CA VAL A 218 -11.56 1.21 4.87
C VAL A 218 -11.47 2.06 6.13
N ALA A 219 -11.04 3.30 6.02
CA ALA A 219 -11.07 4.24 7.15
C ALA A 219 -12.51 4.67 7.45
N MET A 220 -12.85 4.88 8.73
CA MET A 220 -14.17 5.44 9.10
C MET A 220 -14.35 6.85 8.52
N ASP A 221 -13.30 7.67 8.53
CA ASP A 221 -13.32 9.00 7.90
C ASP A 221 -12.97 8.89 6.42
N SER A 222 -13.91 8.37 5.63
CA SER A 222 -13.75 8.16 4.19
C SER A 222 -15.04 8.43 3.41
N ALA A 223 -14.88 8.71 2.13
CA ALA A 223 -16.01 8.81 1.21
C ALA A 223 -16.79 7.50 1.11
N ASP A 224 -16.12 6.35 1.25
CA ASP A 224 -16.75 5.04 1.18
C ASP A 224 -17.79 4.83 2.28
N THR A 225 -17.45 5.15 3.53
CA THR A 225 -18.37 5.00 4.68
C THR A 225 -19.47 6.06 4.69
N TRP A 226 -19.13 7.28 4.25
CA TRP A 226 -20.12 8.37 4.15
C TRP A 226 -21.14 8.14 3.02
N ALA A 227 -20.67 7.65 1.86
CA ALA A 227 -21.51 7.42 0.70
C ALA A 227 -22.33 6.12 0.78
N HIS A 228 -21.77 5.09 1.43
CA HIS A 228 -22.29 3.72 1.45
C HIS A 228 -22.32 3.13 2.86
N PRO A 229 -22.98 3.78 3.84
CA PRO A 229 -23.01 3.27 5.22
C PRO A 229 -23.63 1.88 5.34
N GLU A 230 -24.51 1.49 4.40
CA GLU A 230 -25.15 0.18 4.34
C GLU A 230 -24.16 -1.00 4.18
N LEU A 231 -22.96 -0.73 3.69
CA LEU A 231 -21.90 -1.74 3.52
C LEU A 231 -21.22 -2.15 4.84
N PHE A 232 -21.39 -1.35 5.89
CA PHE A 232 -20.65 -1.47 7.13
C PHE A 232 -21.57 -1.73 8.32
N GLN A 233 -21.01 -2.23 9.42
CA GLN A 233 -21.72 -2.43 10.70
C GLN A 233 -21.87 -1.10 11.44
N LEU A 234 -22.73 -0.24 10.92
CA LEU A 234 -23.09 1.05 11.50
C LEU A 234 -24.54 1.01 11.99
N ASP A 235 -24.85 1.82 13.01
CA ASP A 235 -26.22 2.03 13.49
C ASP A 235 -26.99 3.06 12.63
N GLU A 236 -28.19 3.41 13.04
CA GLU A 236 -29.06 4.34 12.33
C GLU A 236 -28.50 5.78 12.25
N GLU A 237 -27.56 6.12 13.14
CA GLU A 237 -26.85 7.41 13.20
C GLU A 237 -25.50 7.35 12.46
N ASN A 238 -25.21 6.24 11.79
CA ASN A 238 -23.94 5.95 11.12
C ASN A 238 -22.74 5.90 12.08
N VAL A 239 -22.96 5.48 13.32
CA VAL A 239 -21.91 5.21 14.31
C VAL A 239 -21.54 3.72 14.23
N PRO A 240 -20.25 3.34 14.26
CA PRO A 240 -19.86 1.94 14.28
C PRO A 240 -20.43 1.20 15.50
N THR A 241 -20.95 0.01 15.30
CA THR A 241 -21.35 -0.88 16.42
C THR A 241 -20.16 -1.67 16.93
N ALA A 242 -19.23 -2.00 16.03
CA ALA A 242 -17.96 -2.64 16.32
C ALA A 242 -16.89 -2.19 15.29
N VAL A 243 -15.63 -2.38 15.64
CA VAL A 243 -14.47 -2.00 14.82
C VAL A 243 -13.46 -3.12 14.71
N ALA A 244 -12.62 -3.04 13.69
CA ALA A 244 -11.57 -4.00 13.43
C ALA A 244 -10.36 -3.84 14.34
N GLY A 245 -9.64 -4.94 14.52
CA GLY A 245 -8.37 -5.01 15.23
C GLY A 245 -7.78 -6.42 15.23
N CYS A 246 -6.85 -6.65 16.14
CA CYS A 246 -6.25 -7.97 16.39
C CYS A 246 -6.31 -8.29 17.88
N PRO A 247 -6.46 -9.57 18.25
CA PRO A 247 -6.45 -9.99 19.65
C PRO A 247 -5.09 -9.75 20.30
N PRO A 248 -5.03 -9.77 21.64
CA PRO A 248 -3.77 -9.87 22.37
C PRO A 248 -2.92 -11.05 21.89
N ASP A 249 -1.62 -10.79 21.70
CA ASP A 249 -0.64 -11.77 21.26
C ASP A 249 0.71 -11.59 21.97
N GLY A 250 1.73 -12.30 21.51
CA GLY A 250 3.09 -12.18 22.06
C GLY A 250 3.80 -10.85 21.80
N PHE A 251 3.26 -10.01 20.91
CA PHE A 251 3.78 -8.68 20.55
C PHE A 251 3.01 -7.56 21.20
N SER A 252 1.70 -7.76 21.48
CA SER A 252 0.82 -6.78 22.11
C SER A 252 -0.07 -7.42 23.16
N ALA A 253 0.19 -7.16 24.45
CA ALA A 253 -0.59 -7.71 25.56
C ALA A 253 -2.06 -7.24 25.58
N THR A 254 -2.38 -6.12 24.93
CA THR A 254 -3.74 -5.56 24.82
C THR A 254 -4.35 -5.72 23.43
N GLY A 255 -3.65 -6.39 22.52
CA GLY A 255 -4.00 -6.48 21.11
C GLY A 255 -3.84 -5.15 20.37
N GLN A 256 -4.39 -5.07 19.17
CA GLN A 256 -4.38 -3.87 18.36
C GLN A 256 -5.80 -3.41 18.06
N LEU A 257 -6.10 -2.17 18.36
CA LEU A 257 -7.37 -1.51 18.04
C LEU A 257 -7.13 -0.64 16.80
N TRP A 258 -7.60 -1.07 15.62
CA TRP A 258 -7.40 -0.32 14.37
C TRP A 258 -8.46 0.74 14.12
N GLY A 259 -9.68 0.53 14.65
CA GLY A 259 -10.77 1.50 14.56
C GLY A 259 -11.50 1.55 13.22
N ASN A 260 -11.14 0.70 12.26
CA ASN A 260 -11.83 0.62 10.98
C ASN A 260 -13.22 0.00 11.17
N PRO A 261 -14.27 0.48 10.46
CA PRO A 261 -15.59 -0.14 10.52
C PRO A 261 -15.54 -1.55 9.91
N LEU A 262 -16.33 -2.45 10.47
CA LEU A 262 -16.47 -3.81 9.96
C LEU A 262 -17.49 -3.88 8.83
N TYR A 263 -17.29 -4.79 7.88
CA TYR A 263 -18.25 -5.01 6.79
C TYR A 263 -19.50 -5.72 7.27
N ARG A 264 -20.64 -5.34 6.71
CA ARG A 264 -21.91 -6.08 6.85
C ARG A 264 -21.93 -7.20 5.79
N TRP A 265 -21.27 -8.32 6.08
CA TRP A 265 -21.06 -9.39 5.10
C TRP A 265 -22.36 -10.03 4.60
N ASP A 266 -23.43 -10.03 5.39
CA ASP A 266 -24.74 -10.53 4.92
C ASP A 266 -25.29 -9.64 3.79
N TYR A 267 -25.24 -8.32 3.97
CA TYR A 267 -25.63 -7.37 2.92
C TYR A 267 -24.76 -7.50 1.66
N HIS A 268 -23.45 -7.66 1.83
CA HIS A 268 -22.55 -7.90 0.70
C HIS A 268 -22.91 -9.19 -0.05
N ARG A 269 -23.26 -10.27 0.66
CA ARG A 269 -23.69 -11.53 0.05
C ARG A 269 -25.01 -11.36 -0.70
N GLU A 270 -26.01 -10.70 -0.11
CA GLU A 270 -27.31 -10.41 -0.70
C GLU A 270 -27.18 -9.58 -1.99
N THR A 271 -26.25 -8.63 -2.04
CA THR A 271 -25.95 -7.81 -3.22
C THR A 271 -24.95 -8.44 -4.18
N GLY A 272 -24.62 -9.72 -4.01
CA GLY A 272 -23.68 -10.46 -4.85
C GLY A 272 -22.26 -9.94 -4.80
N TYR A 273 -21.87 -9.31 -3.68
CA TYR A 273 -20.55 -8.67 -3.47
C TYR A 273 -20.23 -7.57 -4.49
N SER A 274 -21.23 -6.89 -5.01
CA SER A 274 -21.08 -5.90 -6.08
C SER A 274 -20.04 -4.82 -5.78
N TRP A 275 -20.01 -4.29 -4.55
CA TRP A 275 -19.02 -3.29 -4.14
C TRP A 275 -17.59 -3.85 -4.15
N TRP A 276 -17.38 -5.07 -3.63
CA TRP A 276 -16.06 -5.71 -3.67
C TRP A 276 -15.60 -6.03 -5.08
N ILE A 277 -16.51 -6.46 -5.95
CA ILE A 277 -16.23 -6.68 -7.37
C ILE A 277 -15.81 -5.37 -8.04
N SER A 278 -16.52 -4.27 -7.78
CA SER A 278 -16.17 -2.94 -8.30
C SER A 278 -14.81 -2.46 -7.78
N ARG A 279 -14.53 -2.66 -6.46
CA ARG A 279 -13.24 -2.34 -5.85
C ARG A 279 -12.11 -3.09 -6.53
N LEU A 280 -12.22 -4.40 -6.65
CA LEU A 280 -11.17 -5.22 -7.25
C LEU A 280 -11.04 -4.98 -8.76
N HIS A 281 -12.16 -4.74 -9.46
CA HIS A 281 -12.12 -4.36 -10.88
C HIS A 281 -11.28 -3.09 -11.10
N TYR A 282 -11.52 -2.06 -10.31
CA TYR A 282 -10.77 -0.80 -10.37
C TYR A 282 -9.27 -1.02 -10.02
N VAL A 283 -9.02 -1.76 -8.96
CA VAL A 283 -7.66 -2.04 -8.49
C VAL A 283 -6.84 -2.82 -9.53
N PHE A 284 -7.46 -3.78 -10.24
CA PHE A 284 -6.79 -4.52 -11.33
C PHE A 284 -6.54 -3.69 -12.60
N GLN A 285 -7.19 -2.54 -12.75
CA GLN A 285 -6.80 -1.57 -13.78
C GLN A 285 -5.55 -0.79 -13.34
N MET A 286 -5.46 -0.48 -12.05
CA MET A 286 -4.35 0.29 -11.48
C MET A 286 -3.05 -0.51 -11.34
N TYR A 287 -3.12 -1.84 -11.12
CA TYR A 287 -1.98 -2.70 -10.84
C TYR A 287 -2.02 -3.99 -11.67
N ASP A 288 -0.85 -4.63 -11.83
CA ASP A 288 -0.74 -5.93 -12.52
C ASP A 288 -0.96 -7.09 -11.56
N VAL A 289 -0.55 -6.92 -10.31
CA VAL A 289 -0.75 -7.86 -9.19
C VAL A 289 -1.21 -7.07 -7.99
N VAL A 290 -2.09 -7.63 -7.18
CA VAL A 290 -2.62 -6.98 -5.98
C VAL A 290 -2.28 -7.78 -4.73
N ARG A 291 -1.55 -7.20 -3.79
CA ARG A 291 -1.44 -7.72 -2.43
C ARG A 291 -2.67 -7.25 -1.65
N ILE A 292 -3.38 -8.18 -1.05
CA ILE A 292 -4.48 -7.86 -0.14
C ILE A 292 -3.96 -8.02 1.29
N ASP A 293 -3.88 -6.90 1.98
CA ASP A 293 -3.46 -6.81 3.37
C ASP A 293 -4.50 -7.43 4.30
N HIS A 294 -4.03 -8.14 5.33
CA HIS A 294 -4.87 -8.84 6.31
C HIS A 294 -5.88 -9.81 5.70
N PHE A 295 -5.42 -10.65 4.76
CA PHE A 295 -6.27 -11.59 4.01
C PHE A 295 -7.07 -12.56 4.90
N ARG A 296 -6.53 -12.90 6.08
CA ARG A 296 -7.25 -13.74 7.06
C ARG A 296 -8.61 -13.18 7.47
N GLY A 297 -8.81 -11.86 7.40
CA GLY A 297 -10.07 -11.20 7.73
C GLY A 297 -11.25 -11.63 6.85
N PHE A 298 -11.00 -12.28 5.72
CA PHE A 298 -12.04 -12.90 4.90
C PHE A 298 -12.48 -14.27 5.43
N ASP A 299 -11.65 -14.97 6.20
CA ASP A 299 -12.05 -16.20 6.90
C ASP A 299 -12.73 -15.86 8.23
N GLU A 300 -11.99 -15.24 9.12
CA GLU A 300 -12.46 -14.73 10.41
C GLU A 300 -11.85 -13.36 10.66
N TYR A 301 -12.68 -12.41 11.06
CA TYR A 301 -12.28 -11.08 11.46
C TYR A 301 -12.48 -10.86 12.96
N PHE A 302 -11.62 -10.02 13.54
CA PHE A 302 -11.69 -9.73 14.98
C PHE A 302 -12.55 -8.49 15.22
N SER A 303 -13.67 -8.69 15.90
CA SER A 303 -14.69 -7.67 16.17
C SER A 303 -14.49 -7.13 17.59
N ILE A 304 -14.27 -5.82 17.70
CA ILE A 304 -14.07 -5.13 18.97
C ILE A 304 -15.24 -4.16 19.16
N PRO A 305 -15.94 -4.17 20.31
CA PRO A 305 -17.02 -3.22 20.58
C PRO A 305 -16.56 -1.77 20.38
N TYR A 306 -17.34 -0.96 19.67
CA TYR A 306 -17.01 0.44 19.46
C TYR A 306 -16.90 1.19 20.79
N GLY A 307 -15.90 2.05 20.93
CA GLY A 307 -15.61 2.77 22.16
C GLY A 307 -14.77 1.99 23.19
N ALA A 308 -14.37 0.75 22.89
CA ALA A 308 -13.42 0.03 23.74
C ALA A 308 -12.05 0.71 23.76
N GLU A 309 -11.37 0.68 24.90
CA GLU A 309 -10.03 1.26 25.06
C GLU A 309 -8.90 0.40 24.43
N ASN A 310 -9.17 -0.90 24.26
CA ASN A 310 -8.22 -1.87 23.70
C ASN A 310 -8.96 -3.08 23.10
N ALA A 311 -8.21 -4.04 22.59
CA ALA A 311 -8.76 -5.20 21.90
C ALA A 311 -9.10 -6.42 22.78
N ILE A 312 -8.90 -6.34 24.10
CA ILE A 312 -9.07 -7.50 25.01
C ILE A 312 -10.50 -8.05 24.99
N GLY A 313 -11.52 -7.17 24.88
CA GLY A 313 -12.94 -7.54 24.86
C GLY A 313 -13.48 -7.98 23.50
N GLY A 314 -12.61 -8.09 22.48
CA GLY A 314 -13.03 -8.50 21.15
C GLY A 314 -13.25 -10.00 21.02
N HIS A 315 -13.86 -10.41 19.91
CA HIS A 315 -14.12 -11.81 19.55
C HIS A 315 -14.02 -12.02 18.04
N TRP A 316 -13.85 -13.29 17.64
CA TRP A 316 -13.80 -13.66 16.24
C TRP A 316 -15.20 -13.84 15.65
N GLU A 317 -15.39 -13.33 14.43
CA GLU A 317 -16.59 -13.51 13.63
C GLU A 317 -16.24 -14.05 12.26
N LYS A 318 -17.16 -14.79 11.64
CA LYS A 318 -16.96 -15.39 10.30
C LYS A 318 -17.05 -14.35 9.20
N GLY A 319 -16.03 -14.35 8.33
CA GLY A 319 -16.02 -13.58 7.11
C GLY A 319 -16.76 -14.28 5.95
N PRO A 320 -16.67 -13.72 4.73
CA PRO A 320 -17.32 -14.29 3.53
C PRO A 320 -16.65 -15.56 3.00
N GLY A 321 -15.42 -15.83 3.43
CA GLY A 321 -14.64 -16.99 2.98
C GLY A 321 -14.38 -16.98 1.48
N ILE A 322 -14.29 -18.17 0.91
CA ILE A 322 -14.03 -18.39 -0.52
C ILE A 322 -15.18 -17.92 -1.42
N ASP A 323 -16.37 -17.74 -0.89
CA ASP A 323 -17.55 -17.34 -1.67
C ASP A 323 -17.36 -15.99 -2.38
N LEU A 324 -16.77 -15.02 -1.68
CA LEU A 324 -16.39 -13.72 -2.25
C LEU A 324 -15.46 -13.93 -3.47
N PHE A 325 -14.38 -14.69 -3.32
CA PHE A 325 -13.37 -14.83 -4.38
C PHE A 325 -13.89 -15.63 -5.57
N ARG A 326 -14.78 -16.59 -5.36
CA ARG A 326 -15.50 -17.28 -6.46
C ARG A 326 -16.39 -16.32 -7.25
N LYS A 327 -17.08 -15.40 -6.57
CA LYS A 327 -17.88 -14.36 -7.23
C LYS A 327 -17.02 -13.35 -7.98
N VAL A 328 -15.89 -12.95 -7.41
CA VAL A 328 -14.92 -12.08 -8.08
C VAL A 328 -14.36 -12.76 -9.33
N GLU A 329 -13.93 -14.02 -9.25
CA GLU A 329 -13.42 -14.77 -10.40
C GLU A 329 -14.50 -14.97 -11.49
N GLN A 330 -15.73 -15.23 -11.08
CA GLN A 330 -16.86 -15.35 -12.01
C GLN A 330 -17.11 -14.02 -12.76
N ALA A 331 -16.95 -12.88 -12.10
CA ALA A 331 -17.23 -11.57 -12.69
C ALA A 331 -16.05 -11.00 -13.51
N LEU A 332 -14.82 -11.20 -13.04
CA LEU A 332 -13.62 -10.52 -13.56
C LEU A 332 -12.62 -11.48 -14.24
N GLY A 333 -12.87 -12.79 -14.20
CA GLY A 333 -11.88 -13.81 -14.56
C GLY A 333 -10.78 -13.94 -13.50
N TRP A 334 -9.88 -14.90 -13.69
CA TRP A 334 -8.75 -15.11 -12.78
C TRP A 334 -7.81 -13.89 -12.77
N LYS A 335 -7.39 -13.47 -11.59
CA LYS A 335 -6.52 -12.33 -11.36
C LYS A 335 -5.35 -12.70 -10.46
N GLN A 336 -4.22 -12.02 -10.61
CA GLN A 336 -3.05 -12.21 -9.77
C GLN A 336 -3.21 -11.46 -8.45
N VAL A 337 -3.39 -12.22 -7.37
CA VAL A 337 -3.50 -11.70 -6.01
C VAL A 337 -2.43 -12.35 -5.16
N ILE A 338 -1.85 -11.59 -4.22
CA ILE A 338 -1.00 -12.08 -3.13
C ILE A 338 -1.82 -11.95 -1.85
N ALA A 339 -1.99 -13.07 -1.15
CA ALA A 339 -2.70 -13.10 0.12
C ALA A 339 -1.70 -12.81 1.27
N GLU A 340 -1.91 -11.72 2.00
CA GLU A 340 -1.14 -11.49 3.24
C GLU A 340 -1.75 -12.36 4.34
N ASP A 341 -1.10 -13.49 4.60
CA ASP A 341 -1.48 -14.54 5.55
C ASP A 341 -0.49 -14.62 6.73
N LEU A 342 0.05 -13.47 7.14
CA LEU A 342 1.01 -13.38 8.25
C LEU A 342 0.32 -13.39 9.62
N GLY A 343 1.10 -13.67 10.67
CA GLY A 343 0.61 -13.68 12.05
C GLY A 343 -0.01 -15.01 12.47
N TYR A 344 -1.09 -14.97 13.26
CA TYR A 344 -1.77 -16.18 13.75
C TYR A 344 -2.61 -16.82 12.64
N VAL A 345 -2.11 -17.89 12.06
CA VAL A 345 -2.74 -18.59 10.93
C VAL A 345 -3.40 -19.88 11.43
N THR A 346 -4.73 -19.96 11.32
CA THR A 346 -5.52 -21.15 11.60
C THR A 346 -5.57 -22.10 10.40
N ASP A 347 -6.01 -23.33 10.61
CA ASP A 347 -6.20 -24.27 9.50
C ASP A 347 -7.23 -23.78 8.48
N SER A 348 -8.28 -23.07 8.94
CA SER A 348 -9.29 -22.48 8.06
C SER A 348 -8.72 -21.36 7.17
N VAL A 349 -7.80 -20.54 7.69
CA VAL A 349 -7.09 -19.52 6.90
C VAL A 349 -6.19 -20.19 5.86
N ARG A 350 -5.46 -21.26 6.23
CA ARG A 350 -4.64 -22.04 5.27
C ARG A 350 -5.50 -22.64 4.17
N GLU A 351 -6.67 -23.15 4.55
CA GLU A 351 -7.65 -23.69 3.58
C GLU A 351 -8.16 -22.61 2.63
N LEU A 352 -8.54 -21.43 3.14
CA LEU A 352 -8.97 -20.30 2.31
C LEU A 352 -7.89 -19.88 1.29
N VAL A 353 -6.64 -19.75 1.73
CA VAL A 353 -5.50 -19.41 0.84
C VAL A 353 -5.31 -20.53 -0.20
N ARG A 354 -5.38 -21.79 0.20
CA ARG A 354 -5.26 -22.92 -0.72
C ARG A 354 -6.40 -22.97 -1.75
N GLU A 355 -7.64 -22.78 -1.32
CA GLU A 355 -8.82 -22.81 -2.21
C GLU A 355 -8.85 -21.63 -3.18
N SER A 356 -8.37 -20.45 -2.76
CA SER A 356 -8.25 -19.28 -3.63
C SER A 356 -7.18 -19.45 -4.72
N GLY A 357 -6.21 -20.33 -4.51
CA GLY A 357 -5.04 -20.50 -5.38
C GLY A 357 -4.03 -19.34 -5.31
N PHE A 358 -4.25 -18.37 -4.42
CA PHE A 358 -3.36 -17.23 -4.26
C PHE A 358 -2.08 -17.62 -3.52
N PRO A 359 -0.90 -17.09 -3.91
CA PRO A 359 0.29 -17.26 -3.11
C PRO A 359 0.16 -16.53 -1.77
N GLY A 360 0.49 -17.20 -0.68
CA GLY A 360 0.69 -16.61 0.63
C GLY A 360 2.10 -15.99 0.76
N MET A 361 2.34 -15.27 1.84
CA MET A 361 3.60 -14.58 2.10
C MET A 361 4.49 -15.36 3.06
N LYS A 362 5.80 -15.29 2.85
CA LYS A 362 6.84 -15.85 3.72
C LYS A 362 7.86 -14.77 4.06
N VAL A 363 8.05 -14.51 5.34
CA VAL A 363 8.91 -13.43 5.86
C VAL A 363 10.07 -14.03 6.65
N LEU A 364 11.32 -13.76 6.21
CA LEU A 364 12.51 -14.32 6.83
C LEU A 364 12.69 -13.89 8.29
N GLU A 365 12.33 -12.67 8.64
CA GLU A 365 12.45 -12.16 10.01
C GLU A 365 11.65 -12.99 11.05
N PHE A 366 10.70 -13.81 10.61
CA PHE A 366 9.93 -14.70 11.49
C PHE A 366 10.55 -16.11 11.60
N ALA A 367 11.65 -16.39 10.87
CA ALA A 367 12.19 -17.74 10.70
C ALA A 367 12.98 -18.29 11.90
N PHE A 368 13.62 -17.43 12.69
CA PHE A 368 14.62 -17.84 13.67
C PHE A 368 14.21 -17.53 15.11
N ASP A 369 12.94 -17.76 15.43
CA ASP A 369 12.45 -17.61 16.81
C ASP A 369 12.98 -18.75 17.69
N SER A 370 13.78 -18.40 18.70
CA SER A 370 14.40 -19.36 19.62
C SER A 370 13.41 -20.13 20.51
N ARG A 371 12.17 -19.67 20.58
CA ARG A 371 11.07 -20.32 21.30
C ARG A 371 10.44 -21.46 20.50
N ASP A 372 10.64 -21.48 19.19
CA ASP A 372 10.20 -22.58 18.33
C ASP A 372 11.21 -23.74 18.43
N SER A 373 10.72 -24.98 18.53
CA SER A 373 11.57 -26.19 18.52
C SER A 373 12.35 -26.42 17.23
N GLY A 374 12.25 -25.52 16.25
CA GLY A 374 13.12 -25.39 15.08
C GLY A 374 12.80 -26.31 13.90
N CYS A 375 11.84 -27.21 14.02
CA CYS A 375 11.55 -28.18 12.95
C CYS A 375 10.31 -27.88 12.13
N ALA A 376 9.38 -27.07 12.64
CA ALA A 376 8.07 -26.84 12.08
C ALA A 376 7.78 -25.38 11.71
N ASN A 377 8.77 -24.49 11.79
CA ASN A 377 8.56 -23.08 11.50
C ASN A 377 8.33 -22.88 9.99
N ASP A 378 7.11 -22.47 9.64
CA ASP A 378 6.65 -22.23 8.28
C ASP A 378 7.45 -21.13 7.55
N TYR A 379 8.20 -20.31 8.28
CA TYR A 379 9.02 -19.22 7.74
C TYR A 379 10.48 -19.61 7.48
N LEU A 380 10.88 -20.83 7.82
CA LEU A 380 12.20 -21.36 7.42
C LEU A 380 12.21 -21.63 5.91
N PRO A 381 13.18 -21.12 5.16
CA PRO A 381 13.16 -21.14 3.69
C PRO A 381 13.02 -22.54 3.04
N HIS A 382 13.44 -23.62 3.72
CA HIS A 382 13.26 -24.97 3.20
C HIS A 382 11.80 -25.47 3.27
N ASN A 383 10.94 -24.80 4.06
CA ASN A 383 9.51 -25.09 4.19
C ASN A 383 8.63 -24.28 3.23
N TYR A 384 9.20 -23.37 2.45
CA TYR A 384 8.39 -22.53 1.57
C TYR A 384 7.73 -23.34 0.46
N PRO A 385 6.39 -23.26 0.30
CA PRO A 385 5.73 -23.79 -0.86
C PRO A 385 6.16 -23.02 -2.12
N VAL A 386 6.14 -23.68 -3.27
CA VAL A 386 6.46 -23.01 -4.55
C VAL A 386 5.50 -21.84 -4.82
N ASN A 387 4.20 -22.03 -4.57
CA ASN A 387 3.19 -20.97 -4.71
C ASN A 387 3.23 -20.04 -3.48
N SER A 388 4.30 -19.30 -3.34
CA SER A 388 4.45 -18.29 -2.29
C SER A 388 5.28 -17.11 -2.77
N VAL A 389 5.19 -16.00 -2.03
CA VAL A 389 6.04 -14.83 -2.18
C VAL A 389 6.90 -14.68 -0.94
N ALA A 390 8.21 -14.70 -1.13
CA ALA A 390 9.18 -14.62 -0.03
C ALA A 390 9.75 -13.21 0.10
N TYR A 391 9.87 -12.76 1.33
CA TYR A 391 10.39 -11.44 1.72
C TYR A 391 11.50 -11.60 2.76
N THR A 392 12.48 -10.71 2.80
CA THR A 392 13.34 -10.54 3.98
C THR A 392 12.52 -9.98 5.14
N GLY A 393 11.83 -8.89 4.90
CA GLY A 393 10.82 -8.23 5.72
C GLY A 393 9.85 -7.47 4.82
N THR A 394 8.73 -6.98 5.36
CA THR A 394 7.77 -6.12 4.69
C THR A 394 8.01 -4.64 5.07
N HIS A 395 7.12 -3.74 4.66
CA HIS A 395 7.13 -2.34 5.11
C HIS A 395 6.86 -2.19 6.62
N ASP A 396 6.25 -3.19 7.27
CA ASP A 396 5.92 -3.20 8.71
C ASP A 396 7.03 -3.82 9.57
N ASN A 397 7.95 -4.54 8.95
CA ASN A 397 9.07 -5.16 9.63
C ASN A 397 10.24 -4.18 9.85
N GLU A 398 11.23 -4.60 10.58
CA GLU A 398 12.52 -3.93 10.65
C GLU A 398 13.22 -3.99 9.27
N THR A 399 14.29 -3.23 9.09
CA THR A 399 15.21 -3.58 8.00
C THR A 399 15.99 -4.83 8.40
N ILE A 400 16.47 -5.63 7.45
CA ILE A 400 17.17 -6.86 7.75
C ILE A 400 18.44 -6.64 8.60
N VAL A 401 19.09 -5.50 8.45
CA VAL A 401 20.23 -5.08 9.29
C VAL A 401 19.75 -4.71 10.71
N GLY A 402 18.65 -4.00 10.81
CA GLY A 402 18.02 -3.65 12.09
C GLY A 402 17.55 -4.88 12.84
N TRP A 403 16.83 -5.77 12.17
CA TRP A 403 16.39 -7.05 12.70
C TRP A 403 17.56 -7.89 13.23
N TRP A 404 18.64 -8.04 12.46
CA TRP A 404 19.83 -8.76 12.91
C TRP A 404 20.39 -8.21 14.22
N SER A 405 20.32 -6.90 14.40
CA SER A 405 20.81 -6.24 15.61
C SER A 405 19.84 -6.36 16.80
N SER A 406 18.56 -6.63 16.55
CA SER A 406 17.51 -6.72 17.57
C SER A 406 17.30 -8.12 18.13
N ILE A 407 17.59 -9.17 17.36
CA ILE A 407 17.45 -10.56 17.78
C ILE A 407 18.52 -11.00 18.79
N THR A 408 18.21 -12.05 19.55
CA THR A 408 19.11 -12.60 20.57
C THR A 408 20.35 -13.24 19.96
N LYS A 409 21.39 -13.42 20.77
CA LYS A 409 22.62 -14.12 20.34
C LYS A 409 22.34 -15.58 19.98
N GLU A 410 21.33 -16.19 20.59
CA GLU A 410 20.91 -17.56 20.29
C GLU A 410 20.27 -17.61 18.90
N GLU A 411 19.41 -16.68 18.58
CA GLU A 411 18.78 -16.56 17.26
C GLU A 411 19.79 -16.21 16.16
N GLN A 412 20.73 -15.29 16.45
CA GLN A 412 21.85 -15.01 15.55
C GLN A 412 22.67 -16.27 15.25
N LYS A 413 22.95 -17.06 16.30
CA LYS A 413 23.67 -18.31 16.14
C LYS A 413 22.88 -19.33 15.33
N LEU A 414 21.58 -19.50 15.60
CA LEU A 414 20.69 -20.38 14.85
C LEU A 414 20.66 -20.00 13.36
N ALA A 415 20.52 -18.71 13.06
CA ALA A 415 20.53 -18.23 11.69
C ALA A 415 21.85 -18.47 10.96
N ARG A 416 23.00 -18.25 11.64
CA ARG A 416 24.32 -18.54 11.08
C ARG A 416 24.54 -20.05 10.85
N ASP A 417 24.13 -20.87 11.79
CA ASP A 417 24.23 -22.35 11.68
C ASP A 417 23.34 -22.82 10.51
N TYR A 418 22.15 -22.31 10.39
CA TYR A 418 21.23 -22.62 9.30
C TYR A 418 21.76 -22.19 7.91
N MET A 419 22.40 -21.04 7.81
CA MET A 419 23.04 -20.57 6.58
C MET A 419 24.37 -21.30 6.27
N CYS A 420 24.96 -22.03 7.22
CA CYS A 420 26.33 -22.52 7.17
C CYS A 420 27.33 -21.35 6.95
N ASP A 421 27.09 -20.20 7.53
CA ASP A 421 27.86 -18.97 7.35
C ASP A 421 28.33 -18.41 8.70
N GLN A 422 29.50 -18.86 9.14
CA GLN A 422 30.12 -18.46 10.41
C GLN A 422 31.09 -17.29 10.27
N TYR A 423 31.49 -16.94 9.05
CA TYR A 423 32.65 -16.05 8.82
C TYR A 423 32.29 -14.72 8.15
N THR A 424 31.14 -14.60 7.51
CA THR A 424 30.75 -13.32 6.90
C THR A 424 30.65 -12.23 7.98
N PRO A 425 31.34 -11.10 7.81
CA PRO A 425 31.26 -9.98 8.74
C PRO A 425 29.83 -9.48 8.88
N GLU A 426 29.44 -9.00 10.06
CA GLU A 426 28.08 -8.49 10.32
C GLU A 426 27.69 -7.35 9.35
N SER A 427 28.64 -6.52 8.93
CA SER A 427 28.42 -5.45 7.94
C SER A 427 28.00 -5.94 6.56
N GLU A 428 28.28 -7.20 6.21
CA GLU A 428 27.96 -7.80 4.90
C GLU A 428 26.90 -8.92 5.01
N LEU A 429 26.52 -9.29 6.24
CA LEU A 429 25.66 -10.45 6.52
C LEU A 429 24.24 -10.30 5.89
N TYR A 430 23.77 -9.08 5.74
CA TYR A 430 22.50 -8.83 5.05
C TYR A 430 22.45 -9.43 3.64
N LYS A 431 23.59 -9.50 2.94
CA LYS A 431 23.70 -10.14 1.61
C LYS A 431 23.49 -11.65 1.69
N SER A 432 24.01 -12.30 2.75
CA SER A 432 23.78 -13.73 3.00
C SER A 432 22.31 -14.01 3.31
N LEU A 433 21.66 -13.14 4.10
CA LEU A 433 20.23 -13.26 4.42
C LEU A 433 19.34 -13.04 3.20
N ILE A 434 19.64 -12.05 2.35
CA ILE A 434 18.93 -11.87 1.06
C ILE A 434 19.15 -13.10 0.16
N SER A 435 20.39 -13.60 0.08
CA SER A 435 20.71 -14.79 -0.71
C SER A 435 19.94 -16.02 -0.25
N LEU A 436 19.68 -16.14 1.05
CA LEU A 436 18.90 -17.23 1.64
C LEU A 436 17.48 -17.25 1.08
N ILE A 437 16.83 -16.07 0.96
CA ILE A 437 15.49 -15.93 0.37
C ILE A 437 15.54 -16.16 -1.14
N MET A 438 16.53 -15.58 -1.82
CA MET A 438 16.65 -15.70 -3.27
C MET A 438 16.84 -17.15 -3.76
N ARG A 439 17.49 -18.02 -2.96
CA ARG A 439 17.65 -19.44 -3.26
C ARG A 439 16.47 -20.33 -2.85
N SER A 440 15.49 -19.81 -2.09
CA SER A 440 14.31 -20.57 -1.66
C SER A 440 13.47 -21.09 -2.83
N SER A 441 12.53 -22.00 -2.56
CA SER A 441 11.60 -22.56 -3.55
C SER A 441 10.50 -21.59 -3.97
N ALA A 442 10.28 -20.49 -3.25
CA ALA A 442 9.23 -19.51 -3.56
C ALA A 442 9.30 -19.03 -5.00
N LYS A 443 8.16 -18.96 -5.68
CA LYS A 443 8.04 -18.52 -7.07
C LYS A 443 8.49 -17.07 -7.23
N LEU A 444 8.16 -16.20 -6.28
CA LEU A 444 8.55 -14.79 -6.28
C LEU A 444 9.30 -14.45 -5.00
N CYS A 445 10.37 -13.66 -5.12
CA CYS A 445 11.04 -13.01 -4.00
C CYS A 445 10.95 -11.50 -4.16
N VAL A 446 10.49 -10.80 -3.13
CA VAL A 446 10.43 -9.34 -3.09
C VAL A 446 11.26 -8.84 -1.92
N ILE A 447 12.26 -8.03 -2.22
CA ILE A 447 13.20 -7.52 -1.22
C ILE A 447 12.99 -6.01 -1.05
N PRO A 448 12.84 -5.49 0.18
CA PRO A 448 12.82 -4.05 0.43
C PRO A 448 14.10 -3.39 -0.05
N MET A 449 13.98 -2.22 -0.66
CA MET A 449 15.15 -1.48 -1.16
C MET A 449 16.17 -1.18 -0.07
N GLN A 450 15.72 -0.93 1.17
CA GLN A 450 16.58 -0.70 2.32
C GLN A 450 17.50 -1.88 2.61
N ASP A 451 17.01 -3.10 2.39
CA ASP A 451 17.76 -4.31 2.67
C ASP A 451 18.89 -4.50 1.64
N TYR A 452 18.61 -4.26 0.36
CA TYR A 452 19.67 -4.22 -0.65
C TYR A 452 20.72 -3.14 -0.39
N LEU A 453 20.32 -2.03 0.21
CA LEU A 453 21.22 -0.93 0.59
C LEU A 453 21.97 -1.19 1.90
N GLY A 454 21.66 -2.26 2.63
CA GLY A 454 22.26 -2.56 3.93
C GLY A 454 21.98 -1.49 4.99
N LEU A 455 20.80 -0.90 5.00
CA LEU A 455 20.41 0.18 5.90
C LEU A 455 19.81 -0.36 7.21
N GLY A 456 20.04 0.36 8.31
CA GLY A 456 19.48 0.03 9.62
C GLY A 456 18.08 0.62 9.85
N ASN A 457 17.53 0.41 11.05
CA ASN A 457 16.15 0.77 11.44
C ASN A 457 15.81 2.27 11.36
N ASN A 458 16.77 3.15 11.27
CA ASN A 458 16.53 4.56 10.98
C ASN A 458 15.95 4.80 9.58
N CYS A 459 15.99 3.78 8.72
CA CYS A 459 15.42 3.77 7.38
C CYS A 459 14.17 2.87 7.26
N ARG A 460 13.65 2.35 8.38
CA ARG A 460 12.41 1.58 8.44
C ARG A 460 11.23 2.41 7.94
N ILE A 461 10.31 1.79 7.20
CA ILE A 461 9.14 2.46 6.63
C ILE A 461 8.08 2.70 7.70
N ASN A 462 7.67 1.63 8.39
CA ASN A 462 6.64 1.67 9.41
C ASN A 462 7.02 0.89 10.66
N THR A 463 6.65 1.41 11.81
CA THR A 463 6.63 0.70 13.08
C THR A 463 5.18 0.61 13.52
N PRO A 464 4.52 -0.55 13.42
CA PRO A 464 3.12 -0.72 13.79
C PRO A 464 2.81 -0.16 15.18
N SER A 465 1.58 0.32 15.37
CA SER A 465 1.11 0.94 16.62
C SER A 465 1.85 2.22 17.05
N THR A 466 2.56 2.88 16.14
CA THR A 466 3.22 4.18 16.40
C THR A 466 2.78 5.24 15.40
N VAL A 467 2.88 6.52 15.78
CA VAL A 467 2.50 7.66 14.95
C VAL A 467 3.66 8.67 14.86
N GLY A 468 3.74 9.40 13.75
CA GLY A 468 4.61 10.58 13.57
C GLY A 468 6.01 10.31 13.04
N LYS A 469 6.50 9.08 13.07
CA LYS A 469 7.84 8.71 12.56
C LYS A 469 7.79 7.86 11.30
N ASN A 470 6.66 7.31 10.94
CA ASN A 470 6.46 6.34 9.87
C ASN A 470 6.32 6.99 8.50
N TRP A 471 6.50 6.21 7.43
CA TRP A 471 6.22 6.55 6.02
C TRP A 471 7.13 7.66 5.46
N LYS A 472 8.26 7.95 6.11
CA LYS A 472 9.07 9.13 5.82
C LYS A 472 10.36 8.85 5.06
N TRP A 473 10.84 7.59 5.06
CA TRP A 473 12.11 7.26 4.44
C TRP A 473 12.12 7.51 2.94
N ARG A 474 13.23 8.06 2.44
CA ARG A 474 13.48 8.27 1.01
C ARG A 474 14.89 7.84 0.64
N VAL A 475 15.02 7.21 -0.53
CA VAL A 475 16.31 6.88 -1.12
C VAL A 475 16.98 8.16 -1.67
N ASN A 476 18.30 8.19 -1.60
CA ASN A 476 19.09 9.21 -2.30
C ASN A 476 19.56 8.63 -3.65
N THR A 477 19.52 9.43 -4.70
CA THR A 477 19.94 9.03 -6.06
C THR A 477 21.33 8.38 -6.10
N ARG A 478 22.27 8.87 -5.24
CA ARG A 478 23.63 8.30 -5.15
C ARG A 478 23.68 6.88 -4.61
N GLN A 479 22.65 6.45 -3.89
CA GLN A 479 22.56 5.10 -3.33
C GLN A 479 22.23 4.06 -4.41
N LEU A 480 21.50 4.45 -5.48
CA LEU A 480 21.20 3.62 -6.64
C LEU A 480 22.41 3.55 -7.58
N SER A 481 23.55 3.15 -7.06
CA SER A 481 24.84 3.17 -7.78
C SER A 481 24.97 2.01 -8.77
N LEU A 482 25.83 2.17 -9.79
CA LEU A 482 26.16 1.08 -10.72
C LEU A 482 26.78 -0.13 -10.02
N LYS A 483 27.50 0.07 -8.91
CA LYS A 483 28.03 -1.03 -8.09
C LYS A 483 26.89 -1.86 -7.49
N LEU A 484 25.94 -1.22 -6.84
CA LEU A 484 24.76 -1.90 -6.27
C LEU A 484 23.96 -2.60 -7.39
N GLN A 485 23.76 -1.93 -8.52
CA GLN A 485 23.08 -2.51 -9.69
C GLN A 485 23.72 -3.83 -10.10
N LYS A 486 25.05 -3.86 -10.24
CA LYS A 486 25.78 -5.07 -10.59
C LYS A 486 25.66 -6.17 -9.55
N GLU A 487 25.78 -5.83 -8.26
CA GLU A 487 25.63 -6.79 -7.16
C GLU A 487 24.25 -7.46 -7.15
N ILE A 488 23.17 -6.68 -7.34
CA ILE A 488 21.81 -7.22 -7.40
C ILE A 488 21.61 -8.07 -8.66
N GLN A 489 22.09 -7.60 -9.81
CA GLN A 489 21.99 -8.34 -11.09
C GLN A 489 22.67 -9.70 -10.98
N GLU A 490 23.90 -9.76 -10.45
CA GLU A 490 24.64 -11.01 -10.25
C GLU A 490 23.89 -11.97 -9.30
N MET A 491 23.28 -11.45 -8.24
CA MET A 491 22.48 -12.26 -7.30
C MET A 491 21.21 -12.79 -7.98
N THR A 492 20.51 -11.94 -8.71
CA THR A 492 19.29 -12.30 -9.46
C THR A 492 19.58 -13.39 -10.49
N LEU A 493 20.67 -13.26 -11.22
CA LEU A 493 21.14 -14.25 -12.19
C LEU A 493 21.53 -15.59 -11.50
N ARG A 494 22.31 -15.51 -10.44
CA ARG A 494 22.82 -16.69 -9.70
C ARG A 494 21.71 -17.61 -9.23
N TYR A 495 20.58 -17.05 -8.81
CA TYR A 495 19.45 -17.81 -8.27
C TYR A 495 18.33 -18.07 -9.28
N GLY A 496 18.57 -17.81 -10.57
CA GLY A 496 17.63 -18.11 -11.66
C GLY A 496 16.35 -17.28 -11.60
N ARG A 497 16.46 -16.01 -11.19
CA ARG A 497 15.32 -15.09 -11.05
C ARG A 497 15.40 -13.89 -12.02
N MET A 498 16.36 -13.94 -12.95
CA MET A 498 16.56 -12.91 -13.96
C MET A 498 15.34 -12.78 -14.86
N ASN A 499 14.89 -11.56 -15.08
CA ASN A 499 13.91 -11.24 -16.09
C ASN A 499 14.58 -11.21 -17.46
N TRP A 500 14.47 -12.32 -18.20
CA TRP A 500 15.08 -12.43 -19.52
C TRP A 500 14.38 -11.62 -20.62
N GLU A 501 13.12 -11.19 -20.38
CA GLU A 501 12.41 -10.32 -21.32
C GLU A 501 13.01 -8.92 -21.39
N THR A 502 13.82 -8.55 -20.39
CA THR A 502 14.44 -7.23 -20.26
C THR A 502 15.92 -7.21 -20.66
N VAL A 503 16.52 -8.38 -20.89
CA VAL A 503 17.93 -8.53 -21.25
C VAL A 503 18.01 -8.87 -22.73
N GLU A 504 18.10 -7.84 -23.57
CA GLU A 504 18.60 -7.94 -24.95
C GLU A 504 20.01 -7.39 -25.05
#